data_c30121d915e9b4df9b3bc94b0102a7f3
#
_entry.id   c30121d915e9b4df9b3bc94b0102a7f3
#
_cell.length_a   1.000
_cell.length_b   1.000
_cell.length_c   1.000
_cell.angle_alpha   90.00
_cell.angle_beta   90.00
_cell.angle_gamma   90.00
#
_symmetry.space_group_name_H-M   'P 1'
#
loop_
_entity.id
_entity.type
_entity.pdbx_description
1 polymer ?
#
loop_
_entity_poly.entity_id
_entity_poly.type
_entity_poly.pdbx_seq_one_letter_code
_entity_poly.pdbx_strand_id
1 'polypeptide(L)'
;EFWALSDVSFDVTQGQTVGFIGPNGAGKSTVLKLISQIIEPTMGRVGVHGKIGALLELGAGFHPDLTGRENVYLNGSILGFSKAQIDQIFDDIVDFAELPGFIDQQVKHYSSGMYARLGFAVAINVEPDILLVDEVLSVGDEAFQRKCIDRIRRMQRDGRTILVVSHAADLVRQLCDRAVVL
;
A
#
# COMPACT_ATOMS: atom_id res chain seq x y z
N GLU A 1 -9.88 -26.10 16.04
CA GLU A 1 -9.79 -25.24 14.82
C GLU A 1 -9.71 -23.79 15.27
N PHE A 2 -8.82 -23.02 14.67
CA PHE A 2 -8.67 -21.60 14.92
C PHE A 2 -9.12 -20.84 13.66
N TRP A 3 -10.11 -19.94 13.81
CA TRP A 3 -10.61 -19.09 12.75
C TRP A 3 -9.98 -17.71 12.88
N ALA A 4 -9.27 -17.28 11.86
CA ALA A 4 -8.70 -15.94 11.81
C ALA A 4 -9.78 -14.86 11.60
N LEU A 5 -10.86 -15.21 10.90
CA LEU A 5 -12.06 -14.40 10.67
C LEU A 5 -13.27 -15.34 10.65
N SER A 6 -14.37 -14.94 11.29
CA SER A 6 -15.63 -15.69 11.29
C SER A 6 -16.80 -14.71 11.13
N ASP A 7 -17.73 -15.03 10.22
CA ASP A 7 -18.95 -14.25 9.95
C ASP A 7 -18.72 -12.76 9.65
N VAL A 8 -17.63 -12.46 8.91
CA VAL A 8 -17.30 -11.09 8.50
C VAL A 8 -17.93 -10.81 7.14
N SER A 9 -18.81 -9.83 7.08
CA SER A 9 -19.44 -9.37 5.85
C SER A 9 -19.45 -7.84 5.79
N PHE A 10 -18.96 -7.28 4.71
CA PHE A 10 -19.00 -5.84 4.45
C PHE A 10 -18.87 -5.54 2.96
N ASP A 11 -19.36 -4.38 2.57
CA ASP A 11 -19.19 -3.83 1.22
C ASP A 11 -18.41 -2.53 1.30
N VAL A 12 -17.63 -2.23 0.27
CA VAL A 12 -16.92 -0.96 0.10
C VAL A 12 -17.34 -0.34 -1.21
N THR A 13 -17.88 0.86 -1.13
CA THR A 13 -18.28 1.64 -2.31
C THR A 13 -17.07 2.27 -2.95
N GLN A 14 -17.05 2.36 -4.27
CA GLN A 14 -15.99 3.05 -5.02
C GLN A 14 -15.82 4.48 -4.51
N GLY A 15 -14.56 4.90 -4.30
CA GLY A 15 -14.20 6.20 -3.76
C GLY A 15 -14.30 6.31 -2.23
N GLN A 16 -14.76 5.27 -1.54
CA GLN A 16 -14.85 5.27 -0.08
C GLN A 16 -13.51 4.92 0.56
N THR A 17 -13.20 5.55 1.69
CA THR A 17 -12.09 5.17 2.56
C THR A 17 -12.61 4.45 3.78
N VAL A 18 -12.21 3.18 3.96
CA VAL A 18 -12.66 2.32 5.06
C VAL A 18 -11.48 1.92 5.93
N GLY A 19 -11.60 2.15 7.24
CA GLY A 19 -10.63 1.72 8.23
C GLY A 19 -11.01 0.37 8.85
N PHE A 20 -10.05 -0.53 9.03
CA PHE A 20 -10.21 -1.74 9.83
C PHE A 20 -9.48 -1.56 11.15
N ILE A 21 -10.20 -1.65 12.25
CA ILE A 21 -9.67 -1.50 13.60
C ILE A 21 -9.97 -2.74 14.43
N GLY A 22 -9.11 -3.02 15.38
CA GLY A 22 -9.25 -4.15 16.29
C GLY A 22 -7.93 -4.45 17.01
N PRO A 23 -7.95 -5.31 18.03
CA PRO A 23 -6.73 -5.70 18.74
C PRO A 23 -5.76 -6.48 17.84
N ASN A 24 -4.54 -6.68 18.33
CA ASN A 24 -3.58 -7.54 17.63
C ASN A 24 -4.14 -8.98 17.59
N GLY A 25 -4.04 -9.62 16.42
CA GLY A 25 -4.61 -10.94 16.18
C GLY A 25 -6.09 -10.96 15.76
N ALA A 26 -6.78 -9.81 15.68
CA ALA A 26 -8.19 -9.74 15.26
C ALA A 26 -8.44 -10.06 13.77
N GLY A 27 -7.41 -10.38 12.99
CA GLY A 27 -7.56 -10.73 11.58
C GLY A 27 -7.41 -9.55 10.61
N LYS A 28 -6.99 -8.36 11.06
CA LYS A 28 -6.83 -7.17 10.21
C LYS A 28 -5.98 -7.42 8.96
N SER A 29 -4.76 -7.95 9.13
CA SER A 29 -3.88 -8.28 8.00
C SER A 29 -4.42 -9.45 7.17
N THR A 30 -5.22 -10.34 7.77
CA THR A 30 -5.90 -11.42 7.04
C THR A 30 -6.94 -10.86 6.09
N VAL A 31 -7.73 -9.85 6.51
CA VAL A 31 -8.69 -9.15 5.64
C VAL A 31 -7.96 -8.54 4.44
N LEU A 32 -6.85 -7.84 4.66
CA LEU A 32 -6.09 -7.25 3.56
C LEU A 32 -5.52 -8.30 2.60
N LYS A 33 -5.00 -9.43 3.12
CA LYS A 33 -4.50 -10.55 2.31
C LYS A 33 -5.60 -11.22 1.49
N LEU A 34 -6.81 -11.32 2.02
CA LEU A 34 -7.99 -11.81 1.29
C LEU A 34 -8.38 -10.84 0.17
N ILE A 35 -8.45 -9.54 0.45
CA ILE A 35 -8.81 -8.52 -0.53
C ILE A 35 -7.75 -8.41 -1.63
N SER A 36 -6.45 -8.49 -1.28
CA SER A 36 -5.34 -8.51 -2.25
C SER A 36 -5.19 -9.83 -3.01
N GLN A 37 -6.05 -10.83 -2.71
CA GLN A 37 -6.03 -12.16 -3.33
C GLN A 37 -4.72 -12.94 -3.11
N ILE A 38 -3.96 -12.58 -2.07
CA ILE A 38 -2.76 -13.34 -1.64
C ILE A 38 -3.17 -14.68 -1.04
N ILE A 39 -4.32 -14.73 -0.35
CA ILE A 39 -4.93 -15.94 0.19
C ILE A 39 -6.38 -16.04 -0.23
N GLU A 40 -6.89 -17.27 -0.36
CA GLU A 40 -8.30 -17.53 -0.61
C GLU A 40 -9.08 -17.73 0.69
N PRO A 41 -10.36 -17.34 0.76
CA PRO A 41 -11.19 -17.60 1.91
C PRO A 41 -11.52 -19.11 2.02
N THR A 42 -11.46 -19.67 3.23
CA THR A 42 -11.87 -21.08 3.48
C THR A 42 -13.35 -21.28 3.21
N MET A 43 -14.17 -20.29 3.52
CA MET A 43 -15.61 -20.24 3.25
C MET A 43 -16.02 -18.82 2.89
N GLY A 44 -17.13 -18.69 2.15
CA GLY A 44 -17.61 -17.39 1.68
C GLY A 44 -16.96 -16.97 0.37
N ARG A 45 -16.97 -15.66 0.09
CA ARG A 45 -16.43 -15.09 -1.14
C ARG A 45 -15.88 -13.69 -0.92
N VAL A 46 -14.88 -13.31 -1.69
CA VAL A 46 -14.37 -11.94 -1.79
C VAL A 46 -14.49 -11.49 -3.25
N GLY A 47 -15.18 -10.39 -3.49
CA GLY A 47 -15.29 -9.78 -4.82
C GLY A 47 -14.54 -8.46 -4.84
N VAL A 48 -13.62 -8.29 -5.80
CA VAL A 48 -12.87 -7.05 -5.99
C VAL A 48 -12.94 -6.64 -7.46
N HIS A 49 -13.20 -5.36 -7.71
CA HIS A 49 -13.28 -4.79 -9.04
C HIS A 49 -12.32 -3.60 -9.14
N GLY A 50 -11.31 -3.70 -10.00
CA GLY A 50 -10.28 -2.69 -10.21
C GLY A 50 -8.87 -3.18 -9.86
N LYS A 51 -7.88 -2.35 -10.16
CA LYS A 51 -6.48 -2.64 -9.85
C LYS A 51 -6.18 -2.33 -8.39
N ILE A 52 -5.57 -3.29 -7.70
CA ILE A 52 -5.16 -3.16 -6.30
C ILE A 52 -3.70 -2.72 -6.24
N GLY A 53 -3.44 -1.66 -5.49
CA GLY A 53 -2.10 -1.33 -4.99
C GLY A 53 -2.05 -1.63 -3.50
N ALA A 54 -1.09 -2.45 -3.08
CA ALA A 54 -0.98 -2.84 -1.69
C ALA A 54 0.31 -2.30 -1.07
N LEU A 55 0.18 -1.58 0.03
CA LEU A 55 1.30 -1.16 0.88
C LEU A 55 1.57 -2.18 2.00
N LEU A 56 1.15 -3.45 1.80
CA LEU A 56 1.23 -4.50 2.82
C LEU A 56 2.66 -4.93 3.12
N GLU A 57 3.47 -4.95 2.09
CA GLU A 57 4.88 -5.34 2.17
C GLU A 57 5.68 -4.38 1.28
N LEU A 58 6.07 -3.24 1.83
CA LEU A 58 6.85 -2.22 1.10
C LEU A 58 8.13 -2.82 0.54
N GLY A 59 8.28 -2.73 -0.78
CA GLY A 59 9.41 -3.33 -1.47
C GLY A 59 9.29 -4.85 -1.67
N ALA A 60 8.14 -5.46 -1.40
CA ALA A 60 7.89 -6.84 -1.81
C ALA A 60 8.13 -6.97 -3.31
N GLY A 61 9.00 -7.92 -3.68
CA GLY A 61 9.45 -8.06 -5.07
C GLY A 61 10.70 -7.25 -5.42
N PHE A 62 11.27 -6.45 -4.51
CA PHE A 62 12.58 -5.85 -4.74
C PHE A 62 13.67 -6.91 -4.71
N HIS A 63 14.50 -6.90 -5.75
CA HIS A 63 15.65 -7.78 -5.82
C HIS A 63 16.88 -7.06 -5.25
N PRO A 64 17.58 -7.64 -4.26
CA PRO A 64 18.66 -6.96 -3.54
C PRO A 64 19.85 -6.57 -4.43
N ASP A 65 20.15 -7.34 -5.46
CA ASP A 65 21.27 -7.09 -6.37
C ASP A 65 20.94 -6.12 -7.52
N LEU A 66 19.68 -5.76 -7.68
CA LEU A 66 19.27 -4.73 -8.63
C LEU A 66 19.37 -3.34 -8.00
N THR A 67 19.57 -2.34 -8.84
CA THR A 67 19.54 -0.92 -8.47
C THR A 67 18.12 -0.50 -8.07
N GLY A 68 17.99 0.65 -7.42
CA GLY A 68 16.69 1.26 -7.15
C GLY A 68 15.89 1.46 -8.44
N ARG A 69 16.54 1.97 -9.49
CA ARG A 69 15.96 2.14 -10.83
C ARG A 69 15.38 0.83 -11.38
N GLU A 70 16.18 -0.23 -11.42
CA GLU A 70 15.75 -1.53 -11.93
C GLU A 70 14.61 -2.11 -11.09
N ASN A 71 14.62 -1.90 -9.76
CA ASN A 71 13.55 -2.32 -8.87
C ASN A 71 12.25 -1.54 -9.11
N VAL A 72 12.30 -0.25 -9.46
CA VAL A 72 11.11 0.51 -9.86
C VAL A 72 10.44 -0.13 -11.07
N TYR A 73 11.22 -0.47 -12.11
CA TYR A 73 10.68 -1.14 -13.30
C TYR A 73 10.19 -2.55 -13.02
N LEU A 74 10.94 -3.33 -12.23
CA LEU A 74 10.55 -4.68 -11.84
C LEU A 74 9.21 -4.65 -11.07
N ASN A 75 9.12 -3.82 -10.04
CA ASN A 75 7.92 -3.76 -9.20
C ASN A 75 6.72 -3.17 -9.96
N GLY A 76 6.93 -2.13 -10.77
CA GLY A 76 5.89 -1.59 -11.63
C GLY A 76 5.35 -2.62 -12.61
N SER A 77 6.22 -3.48 -13.16
CA SER A 77 5.81 -4.57 -14.06
C SER A 77 5.01 -5.65 -13.32
N ILE A 78 5.39 -6.00 -12.08
CA ILE A 78 4.62 -6.91 -11.21
C ILE A 78 3.22 -6.35 -10.94
N LEU A 79 3.11 -5.04 -10.76
CA LEU A 79 1.82 -4.34 -10.59
C LEU A 79 1.04 -4.18 -11.91
N GLY A 80 1.54 -4.71 -13.03
CA GLY A 80 0.84 -4.74 -14.32
C GLY A 80 1.02 -3.49 -15.17
N PHE A 81 2.04 -2.66 -14.90
CA PHE A 81 2.35 -1.47 -15.71
C PHE A 81 3.36 -1.79 -16.81
N SER A 82 3.13 -1.26 -17.99
CA SER A 82 4.10 -1.31 -19.09
C SER A 82 5.31 -0.42 -18.80
N LYS A 83 6.44 -0.72 -19.45
CA LYS A 83 7.63 0.11 -19.35
C LYS A 83 7.33 1.59 -19.67
N ALA A 84 6.57 1.86 -20.72
CA ALA A 84 6.22 3.22 -21.13
C ALA A 84 5.40 3.99 -20.06
N GLN A 85 4.52 3.30 -19.32
CA GLN A 85 3.78 3.89 -18.21
C GLN A 85 4.71 4.19 -17.03
N ILE A 86 5.66 3.29 -16.74
CA ILE A 86 6.65 3.52 -15.68
C ILE A 86 7.58 4.66 -16.05
N ASP A 87 8.02 4.76 -17.33
CA ASP A 87 8.87 5.86 -17.81
C ASP A 87 8.21 7.23 -17.54
N GLN A 88 6.88 7.35 -17.66
CA GLN A 88 6.13 8.59 -17.42
C GLN A 88 6.11 9.04 -15.96
N ILE A 89 6.18 8.10 -15.02
CA ILE A 89 6.07 8.39 -13.58
C ILE A 89 7.38 8.18 -12.83
N PHE A 90 8.45 7.79 -13.54
CA PHE A 90 9.72 7.41 -12.91
C PHE A 90 10.33 8.55 -12.09
N ASP A 91 10.39 9.74 -12.67
CA ASP A 91 10.98 10.90 -11.99
C ASP A 91 10.13 11.30 -10.76
N ASP A 92 8.80 11.22 -10.87
CA ASP A 92 7.90 11.47 -9.73
C ASP A 92 8.12 10.46 -8.60
N ILE A 93 8.40 9.18 -8.94
CA ILE A 93 8.73 8.15 -7.96
C ILE A 93 10.03 8.49 -7.24
N VAL A 94 11.08 8.85 -8.00
CA VAL A 94 12.41 9.16 -7.44
C VAL A 94 12.35 10.40 -6.55
N ASP A 95 11.65 11.45 -7.00
CA ASP A 95 11.46 12.69 -6.25
C ASP A 95 10.60 12.48 -5.00
N PHE A 96 9.57 11.65 -5.11
CA PHE A 96 8.75 11.29 -3.94
C PHE A 96 9.57 10.53 -2.90
N ALA A 97 10.38 9.56 -3.32
CA ALA A 97 11.24 8.78 -2.44
C ALA A 97 12.40 9.59 -1.83
N GLU A 98 12.74 10.75 -2.43
CA GLU A 98 13.88 11.60 -2.07
C GLU A 98 15.23 10.86 -2.22
N LEU A 99 15.36 10.08 -3.31
CA LEU A 99 16.52 9.23 -3.57
C LEU A 99 17.26 9.53 -4.89
N PRO A 100 17.31 10.78 -5.41
CA PRO A 100 17.92 11.03 -6.72
C PRO A 100 19.40 10.64 -6.78
N GLY A 101 20.15 10.82 -5.68
CA GLY A 101 21.57 10.44 -5.59
C GLY A 101 21.84 8.96 -5.35
N PHE A 102 20.80 8.16 -5.10
CA PHE A 102 20.92 6.74 -4.71
C PHE A 102 20.22 5.79 -5.65
N ILE A 103 19.41 6.30 -6.58
CA ILE A 103 18.53 5.47 -7.42
C ILE A 103 19.30 4.45 -8.28
N ASP A 104 20.52 4.74 -8.63
CA ASP A 104 21.38 3.87 -9.44
C ASP A 104 22.30 2.94 -8.58
N GLN A 105 22.14 2.97 -7.25
CA GLN A 105 22.80 2.03 -6.36
C GLN A 105 21.93 0.79 -6.12
N GLN A 106 22.58 -0.36 -5.89
CA GLN A 106 21.89 -1.61 -5.54
C GLN A 106 21.16 -1.47 -4.22
N VAL A 107 19.91 -1.94 -4.15
CA VAL A 107 19.06 -1.76 -2.96
C VAL A 107 19.54 -2.53 -1.73
N LYS A 108 20.42 -3.52 -1.86
CA LYS A 108 21.09 -4.16 -0.73
C LYS A 108 21.95 -3.20 0.09
N HIS A 109 22.33 -2.04 -0.47
CA HIS A 109 23.09 -0.98 0.22
C HIS A 109 22.19 0.12 0.78
N TYR A 110 20.88 0.01 0.58
CA TYR A 110 19.94 0.98 1.13
C TYR A 110 19.76 0.79 2.63
N SER A 111 19.57 1.89 3.34
CA SER A 111 19.02 1.81 4.70
C SER A 111 17.58 1.28 4.66
N SER A 112 17.08 0.76 5.78
CA SER A 112 15.67 0.34 5.88
C SER A 112 14.70 1.48 5.52
N GLY A 113 15.03 2.73 5.88
CA GLY A 113 14.27 3.91 5.52
C GLY A 113 14.27 4.19 4.02
N MET A 114 15.42 4.13 3.34
CA MET A 114 15.53 4.31 1.88
C MET A 114 14.74 3.22 1.14
N TYR A 115 14.88 1.97 1.57
CA TYR A 115 14.17 0.84 1.01
C TYR A 115 12.64 1.02 1.09
N ALA A 116 12.17 1.38 2.27
CA ALA A 116 10.76 1.58 2.51
C ALA A 116 10.19 2.84 1.80
N ARG A 117 10.96 3.94 1.73
CA ARG A 117 10.60 5.14 0.96
C ARG A 117 10.42 4.82 -0.53
N LEU A 118 11.35 4.05 -1.13
CA LEU A 118 11.24 3.66 -2.52
C LEU A 118 10.04 2.75 -2.76
N GLY A 119 9.84 1.73 -1.91
CA GLY A 119 8.68 0.83 -1.99
C GLY A 119 7.35 1.58 -1.90
N PHE A 120 7.24 2.52 -0.96
CA PHE A 120 6.06 3.37 -0.83
C PHE A 120 5.86 4.25 -2.07
N ALA A 121 6.93 4.90 -2.55
CA ALA A 121 6.86 5.77 -3.72
C ALA A 121 6.38 5.03 -4.97
N VAL A 122 6.86 3.81 -5.21
CA VAL A 122 6.37 2.97 -6.32
C VAL A 122 4.89 2.68 -6.14
N ALA A 123 4.49 2.13 -5.00
CA ALA A 123 3.12 1.68 -4.78
C ALA A 123 2.07 2.81 -4.88
N ILE A 124 2.43 4.04 -4.47
CA ILE A 124 1.49 5.16 -4.46
C ILE A 124 1.45 5.95 -5.78
N ASN A 125 2.52 5.91 -6.57
CA ASN A 125 2.57 6.62 -7.85
C ASN A 125 2.03 5.82 -9.04
N VAL A 126 1.83 4.51 -8.90
CA VAL A 126 1.15 3.69 -9.92
C VAL A 126 -0.38 3.88 -9.96
N GLU A 127 -0.93 4.76 -9.11
CA GLU A 127 -2.35 5.17 -9.09
C GLU A 127 -3.34 3.99 -9.21
N PRO A 128 -3.39 3.09 -8.24
CA PRO A 128 -4.33 1.98 -8.24
C PRO A 128 -5.78 2.48 -8.09
N ASP A 129 -6.76 1.66 -8.50
CA ASP A 129 -8.18 1.93 -8.25
C ASP A 129 -8.52 1.74 -6.77
N ILE A 130 -7.84 0.78 -6.13
CA ILE A 130 -8.00 0.42 -4.72
C ILE A 130 -6.61 0.42 -4.06
N LEU A 131 -6.41 1.26 -3.06
CA LEU A 131 -5.17 1.27 -2.26
C LEU A 131 -5.39 0.56 -0.93
N LEU A 132 -4.58 -0.45 -0.66
CA LEU A 132 -4.54 -1.14 0.63
C LEU A 132 -3.37 -0.60 1.45
N VAL A 133 -3.67 -0.04 2.62
CA VAL A 133 -2.70 0.57 3.53
C VAL A 133 -2.69 -0.24 4.82
N ASP A 134 -1.58 -0.89 5.12
CA ASP A 134 -1.34 -1.49 6.43
C ASP A 134 -0.58 -0.47 7.31
N GLU A 135 -0.35 -0.77 8.55
CA GLU A 135 0.36 0.05 9.58
C GLU A 135 1.64 0.77 9.12
N VAL A 136 1.98 0.63 7.85
CA VAL A 136 3.20 1.06 7.17
C VAL A 136 3.31 2.59 7.00
N LEU A 137 2.29 3.37 7.36
CA LEU A 137 2.38 4.85 7.32
C LEU A 137 3.39 5.43 8.33
N SER A 138 3.94 4.58 9.20
CA SER A 138 5.02 4.95 10.15
C SER A 138 6.43 4.89 9.53
N VAL A 139 6.53 4.77 8.20
CA VAL A 139 7.81 4.67 7.49
C VAL A 139 8.49 6.03 7.33
N GLY A 140 9.79 6.05 7.50
CA GLY A 140 10.60 7.25 7.33
C GLY A 140 10.51 8.20 8.53
N ASP A 141 10.93 9.44 8.32
CA ASP A 141 10.79 10.50 9.30
C ASP A 141 9.41 11.18 9.23
N GLU A 142 9.14 12.07 10.17
CA GLU A 142 7.86 12.78 10.28
C GLU A 142 7.51 13.57 9.00
N ALA A 143 8.51 14.14 8.31
CA ALA A 143 8.30 14.89 7.09
C ALA A 143 7.82 13.97 5.95
N PHE A 144 8.44 12.80 5.81
CA PHE A 144 8.03 11.81 4.83
C PHE A 144 6.64 11.22 5.14
N GLN A 145 6.34 10.96 6.41
CA GLN A 145 5.01 10.49 6.83
C GLN A 145 3.91 11.49 6.47
N ARG A 146 4.13 12.80 6.69
CA ARG A 146 3.20 13.86 6.25
C ARG A 146 2.99 13.84 4.73
N LYS A 147 4.07 13.72 3.96
CA LYS A 147 4.04 13.61 2.50
C LYS A 147 3.21 12.39 2.03
N CYS A 148 3.34 11.25 2.71
CA CYS A 148 2.54 10.06 2.47
C CYS A 148 1.04 10.30 2.73
N ILE A 149 0.70 10.90 3.88
CA ILE A 149 -0.68 11.23 4.24
C ILE A 149 -1.29 12.21 3.23
N ASP A 150 -0.55 13.23 2.82
CA ASP A 150 -1.02 14.22 1.84
C ASP A 150 -1.27 13.58 0.47
N ARG A 151 -0.45 12.62 0.06
CA ARG A 151 -0.68 11.85 -1.17
C ARG A 151 -1.94 10.99 -1.07
N ILE A 152 -2.15 10.30 0.05
CA ILE A 152 -3.36 9.53 0.31
C ILE A 152 -4.60 10.43 0.25
N ARG A 153 -4.57 11.59 0.89
CA ARG A 153 -5.67 12.58 0.83
C ARG A 153 -5.94 13.09 -0.59
N ARG A 154 -4.92 13.21 -1.41
CA ARG A 154 -5.09 13.54 -2.84
C ARG A 154 -5.82 12.43 -3.56
N MET A 155 -5.42 11.16 -3.38
CA MET A 155 -6.08 10.00 -3.96
C MET A 155 -7.56 9.90 -3.53
N GLN A 156 -7.88 10.23 -2.27
CA GLN A 156 -9.27 10.32 -1.79
C GLN A 156 -10.06 11.36 -2.59
N ARG A 157 -9.52 12.56 -2.79
CA ARG A 157 -10.17 13.62 -3.59
C ARG A 157 -10.37 13.22 -5.05
N ASP A 158 -9.46 12.39 -5.58
CA ASP A 158 -9.52 11.85 -6.94
C ASP A 158 -10.50 10.64 -7.06
N GLY A 159 -11.22 10.31 -5.97
CA GLY A 159 -12.24 9.27 -5.95
C GLY A 159 -11.68 7.84 -5.90
N ARG A 160 -10.44 7.66 -5.46
CA ARG A 160 -9.85 6.32 -5.27
C ARG A 160 -10.39 5.66 -4.01
N THR A 161 -10.60 4.36 -4.07
CA THR A 161 -11.01 3.56 -2.91
C THR A 161 -9.80 3.23 -2.06
N ILE A 162 -9.89 3.45 -0.74
CA ILE A 162 -8.76 3.21 0.17
C ILE A 162 -9.21 2.35 1.34
N LEU A 163 -8.45 1.31 1.63
CA LEU A 163 -8.65 0.45 2.79
C LEU A 163 -7.45 0.59 3.72
N VAL A 164 -7.70 1.04 4.93
CA VAL A 164 -6.65 1.33 5.92
C VAL A 164 -6.77 0.36 7.08
N VAL A 165 -5.70 -0.37 7.37
CA VAL A 165 -5.56 -1.12 8.62
C VAL A 165 -4.64 -0.33 9.54
N SER A 166 -5.10 0.01 10.72
CA SER A 166 -4.28 0.68 11.72
C SER A 166 -4.75 0.39 13.13
N HIS A 167 -3.81 0.33 14.06
CA HIS A 167 -4.11 0.37 15.48
C HIS A 167 -4.22 1.82 16.00
N ALA A 168 -3.79 2.82 15.23
CA ALA A 168 -3.89 4.23 15.57
C ALA A 168 -5.30 4.76 15.25
N ALA A 169 -6.19 4.78 16.23
CA ALA A 169 -7.57 5.23 16.06
C ALA A 169 -7.67 6.66 15.52
N ASP A 170 -6.71 7.52 15.87
CA ASP A 170 -6.70 8.92 15.40
C ASP A 170 -6.43 9.01 13.90
N LEU A 171 -5.55 8.16 13.36
CA LEU A 171 -5.31 8.09 11.92
C LEU A 171 -6.58 7.65 11.16
N VAL A 172 -7.26 6.63 11.68
CA VAL A 172 -8.52 6.13 11.10
C VAL A 172 -9.59 7.22 11.13
N ARG A 173 -9.73 7.95 12.24
CA ARG A 173 -10.67 9.09 12.34
C ARG A 173 -10.37 10.22 11.36
N GLN A 174 -9.10 10.46 11.07
CA GLN A 174 -8.67 11.53 10.16
C GLN A 174 -8.82 11.19 8.68
N LEU A 175 -8.69 9.92 8.32
CA LEU A 175 -8.63 9.48 6.93
C LEU A 175 -9.87 8.74 6.46
N CYS A 176 -10.60 8.06 7.34
CA CYS A 176 -11.63 7.10 6.94
C CYS A 176 -13.05 7.68 7.06
N ASP A 177 -13.89 7.37 6.06
CA ASP A 177 -15.32 7.73 6.08
C ASP A 177 -16.08 6.86 7.08
N ARG A 178 -15.64 5.60 7.24
CA ARG A 178 -16.16 4.68 8.25
C ARG A 178 -15.09 3.68 8.70
N ALA A 179 -15.34 3.02 9.82
CA ALA A 179 -14.51 1.94 10.32
C ALA A 179 -15.30 0.63 10.48
N VAL A 180 -14.63 -0.49 10.21
CA VAL A 180 -15.07 -1.84 10.53
C VAL A 180 -14.27 -2.31 11.73
N VAL A 181 -14.96 -2.79 12.76
CA VAL A 181 -14.33 -3.35 13.96
C VAL A 181 -14.28 -4.87 13.80
N LEU A 182 -13.09 -5.44 13.93
CA LEU A 182 -12.83 -6.87 13.85
C LEU A 182 -12.61 -7.48 15.23
#